data_c6b1fe73cc81ac018a0bcf0857104021
#
_entry.id   c6b1fe73cc81ac018a0bcf0857104021
#
_cell.length_a   1.000
_cell.length_b   1.000
_cell.length_c   1.000
_cell.angle_alpha   90.00
_cell.angle_beta   90.00
_cell.angle_gamma   90.00
#
_symmetry.space_group_name_H-M   'P 1'
#
loop_
_entity.id
_entity.type
_entity.pdbx_description
1 polymer ?
#
loop_
_entity_poly.entity_id
_entity_poly.type
_entity_poly.pdbx_seq_one_letter_code
_entity_poly.pdbx_strand_id
1 'polypeptide(L)'
;MSLPNEVSRWGLTYMLRSLSLVNFVHGCADFREAVTLLENRPFDVALISADELAEFEQISSVAAKRGVKTVALLRDASDDVVAQAATLSADGFLLESAVDPQNLEDALLRLQRGDMALPSSLARKLITELRRRGQPRTSTVRLTPRERQVLGLLAEGMSNKQVGRRLGISAHGAKRHVANLLAKLNCPNRTLAVAYAIRDGLLTS
;
A
#
# COMPACT_ATOMS: atom_id res chain seq x y z
N MET A 1 -10.44 11.73 0.40
CA MET A 1 -9.22 12.04 1.17
C MET A 1 -9.63 12.33 2.60
N SER A 2 -9.13 11.56 3.56
CA SER A 2 -9.44 11.71 5.00
C SER A 2 -8.21 12.22 5.75
N LEU A 3 -8.20 13.50 6.09
CA LEU A 3 -7.10 14.17 6.78
C LEU A 3 -7.67 15.13 7.83
N PRO A 4 -7.33 14.93 9.13
CA PRO A 4 -7.81 15.78 10.21
C PRO A 4 -7.21 17.19 10.14
N ASN A 5 -5.95 17.31 9.70
CA ASN A 5 -5.30 18.61 9.55
C ASN A 5 -5.88 19.38 8.36
N GLU A 6 -6.47 20.54 8.64
CA GLU A 6 -7.14 21.36 7.63
C GLU A 6 -6.17 21.93 6.60
N VAL A 7 -4.99 22.38 7.01
CA VAL A 7 -3.98 22.94 6.09
C VAL A 7 -3.47 21.87 5.13
N SER A 8 -3.12 20.68 5.65
CA SER A 8 -2.71 19.55 4.82
C SER A 8 -3.84 19.13 3.87
N ARG A 9 -5.09 19.12 4.34
CA ARG A 9 -6.27 18.79 3.53
C ARG A 9 -6.48 19.78 2.40
N TRP A 10 -6.37 21.09 2.66
CA TRP A 10 -6.49 22.13 1.63
C TRP A 10 -5.35 22.05 0.61
N GLY A 11 -4.11 21.96 1.08
CA GLY A 11 -2.93 21.87 0.23
C GLY A 11 -2.97 20.66 -0.70
N LEU A 12 -3.26 19.48 -0.15
CA LEU A 12 -3.39 18.26 -0.95
C LEU A 12 -4.57 18.29 -1.92
N THR A 13 -5.71 18.86 -1.50
CA THR A 13 -6.86 19.04 -2.41
C THR A 13 -6.48 19.90 -3.60
N TYR A 14 -5.77 21.01 -3.36
CA TYR A 14 -5.31 21.90 -4.42
C TYR A 14 -4.36 21.18 -5.39
N MET A 15 -3.33 20.50 -4.85
CA MET A 15 -2.37 19.75 -5.66
C MET A 15 -3.05 18.64 -6.47
N LEU A 16 -3.92 17.84 -5.86
CA LEU A 16 -4.63 16.77 -6.56
C LEU A 16 -5.53 17.31 -7.68
N ARG A 17 -6.23 18.43 -7.46
CA ARG A 17 -7.07 19.06 -8.49
C ARG A 17 -6.29 19.64 -9.66
N SER A 18 -5.00 19.93 -9.48
CA SER A 18 -4.14 20.41 -10.56
C SER A 18 -3.66 19.30 -11.51
N LEU A 19 -3.81 18.03 -11.10
CA LEU A 19 -3.38 16.88 -11.90
C LEU A 19 -4.43 16.52 -12.95
N SER A 20 -4.02 16.38 -14.19
CA SER A 20 -4.91 16.07 -15.32
C SER A 20 -5.59 14.70 -15.22
N LEU A 21 -5.00 13.76 -14.49
CA LEU A 21 -5.55 12.42 -14.26
C LEU A 21 -6.62 12.39 -13.15
N VAL A 22 -6.80 13.48 -12.40
CA VAL A 22 -7.75 13.57 -11.29
C VAL A 22 -9.00 14.34 -11.72
N ASN A 23 -10.12 13.64 -11.81
CA ASN A 23 -11.39 14.26 -12.19
C ASN A 23 -12.10 14.93 -11.01
N PHE A 24 -11.96 14.33 -9.82
CA PHE A 24 -12.70 14.76 -8.65
C PHE A 24 -11.94 14.47 -7.36
N VAL A 25 -11.97 15.41 -6.41
CA VAL A 25 -11.39 15.26 -5.06
C VAL A 25 -12.41 15.67 -4.02
N HIS A 26 -12.65 14.81 -3.05
CA HIS A 26 -13.43 15.11 -1.86
C HIS A 26 -12.54 15.00 -0.62
N GLY A 27 -12.47 16.08 0.14
CA GLY A 27 -11.72 16.15 1.40
C GLY A 27 -12.67 15.97 2.58
N CYS A 28 -12.36 15.06 3.50
CA CYS A 28 -13.08 14.83 4.75
C CYS A 28 -12.17 15.15 5.93
N ALA A 29 -12.72 15.79 6.95
CA ALA A 29 -12.02 16.00 8.22
C ALA A 29 -12.28 14.85 9.20
N ASP A 30 -13.43 14.20 9.08
CA ASP A 30 -13.92 13.14 9.96
C ASP A 30 -13.90 11.78 9.24
N PHE A 31 -13.41 10.75 9.93
CA PHE A 31 -13.36 9.40 9.38
C PHE A 31 -14.74 8.82 9.09
N ARG A 32 -15.78 9.18 9.87
CA ARG A 32 -17.17 8.72 9.65
C ARG A 32 -17.73 9.25 8.35
N GLU A 33 -17.44 10.52 8.03
CA GLU A 33 -17.77 11.10 6.73
C GLU A 33 -17.06 10.33 5.60
N ALA A 34 -15.78 10.01 5.77
CA ALA A 34 -15.02 9.25 4.79
C ALA A 34 -15.62 7.86 4.54
N VAL A 35 -15.99 7.14 5.59
CA VAL A 35 -16.66 5.83 5.49
C VAL A 35 -17.99 5.96 4.73
N THR A 36 -18.84 6.92 5.14
CA THR A 36 -20.14 7.15 4.50
C THR A 36 -20.01 7.47 3.01
N LEU A 37 -19.02 8.27 2.64
CA LEU A 37 -18.74 8.60 1.25
C LEU A 37 -18.27 7.40 0.45
N LEU A 38 -17.36 6.60 0.99
CA LEU A 38 -16.88 5.37 0.36
C LEU A 38 -17.98 4.35 0.14
N GLU A 39 -18.95 4.28 1.04
CA GLU A 39 -20.11 3.39 0.92
C GLU A 39 -21.11 3.84 -0.17
N ASN A 40 -21.25 5.15 -0.37
CA ASN A 40 -22.31 5.70 -1.20
C ASN A 40 -21.86 6.27 -2.55
N ARG A 41 -20.55 6.45 -2.77
CA ARG A 41 -20.01 7.02 -4.01
C ARG A 41 -18.87 6.19 -4.57
N PRO A 42 -18.69 6.17 -5.89
CA PRO A 42 -17.54 5.54 -6.52
C PRO A 42 -16.28 6.42 -6.34
N PHE A 43 -15.21 5.81 -5.86
CA PHE A 43 -13.86 6.39 -5.82
C PHE A 43 -12.86 5.35 -6.32
N ASP A 44 -11.76 5.80 -6.90
CA ASP A 44 -10.66 4.92 -7.32
C ASP A 44 -9.60 4.80 -6.21
N VAL A 45 -9.36 5.91 -5.49
CA VAL A 45 -8.31 6.02 -4.48
C VAL A 45 -8.82 6.75 -3.24
N ALA A 46 -8.47 6.24 -2.07
CA ALA A 46 -8.63 6.88 -0.77
C ALA A 46 -7.24 7.22 -0.20
N LEU A 47 -6.95 8.52 -0.04
CA LEU A 47 -5.77 9.01 0.66
C LEU A 47 -6.14 9.25 2.12
N ILE A 48 -5.46 8.60 3.06
CA ILE A 48 -5.85 8.52 4.47
C ILE A 48 -4.64 8.86 5.34
N SER A 49 -4.81 9.75 6.33
CA SER A 49 -3.79 9.93 7.37
C SER A 49 -3.57 8.62 8.13
N ALA A 50 -2.31 8.32 8.41
CA ALA A 50 -1.93 7.17 9.21
C ALA A 50 -1.66 7.51 10.68
N ASP A 51 -2.04 8.71 11.14
CA ASP A 51 -1.84 9.12 12.54
C ASP A 51 -2.67 8.27 13.50
N GLU A 52 -3.90 7.89 13.11
CA GLU A 52 -4.80 7.05 13.90
C GLU A 52 -5.01 5.69 13.23
N LEU A 53 -4.32 4.66 13.73
CA LEU A 53 -4.34 3.30 13.16
C LEU A 53 -5.75 2.71 13.05
N ALA A 54 -6.56 2.87 14.09
CA ALA A 54 -7.91 2.30 14.12
C ALA A 54 -8.81 2.91 13.04
N GLU A 55 -8.73 4.22 12.84
CA GLU A 55 -9.47 4.92 11.78
C GLU A 55 -8.97 4.51 10.40
N PHE A 56 -7.65 4.43 10.22
CA PHE A 56 -7.05 3.95 8.97
C PHE A 56 -7.55 2.56 8.61
N GLU A 57 -7.53 1.61 9.54
CA GLU A 57 -7.95 0.23 9.31
C GLU A 57 -9.44 0.14 8.95
N GLN A 58 -10.30 0.93 9.61
CA GLN A 58 -11.73 0.96 9.32
C GLN A 58 -11.99 1.48 7.90
N ILE A 59 -11.40 2.62 7.52
CA ILE A 59 -11.54 3.19 6.17
C ILE A 59 -10.97 2.23 5.12
N SER A 60 -9.79 1.65 5.35
CA SER A 60 -9.16 0.68 4.46
C SER A 60 -10.02 -0.57 4.25
N SER A 61 -10.66 -1.06 5.31
CA SER A 61 -11.55 -2.22 5.22
C SER A 61 -12.75 -1.94 4.32
N VAL A 62 -13.38 -0.76 4.46
CA VAL A 62 -14.50 -0.35 3.60
C VAL A 62 -14.02 -0.13 2.17
N ALA A 63 -12.91 0.57 1.97
CA ALA A 63 -12.32 0.81 0.66
C ALA A 63 -12.04 -0.51 -0.08
N ALA A 64 -11.44 -1.48 0.61
CA ALA A 64 -11.11 -2.79 0.03
C ALA A 64 -12.36 -3.56 -0.46
N LYS A 65 -13.47 -3.51 0.27
CA LYS A 65 -14.76 -4.12 -0.14
C LYS A 65 -15.31 -3.50 -1.41
N ARG A 66 -15.02 -2.22 -1.64
CA ARG A 66 -15.48 -1.44 -2.81
C ARG A 66 -14.46 -1.44 -3.95
N GLY A 67 -13.31 -2.06 -3.78
CA GLY A 67 -12.23 -2.07 -4.78
C GLY A 67 -11.45 -0.77 -4.88
N VAL A 68 -11.63 0.14 -3.91
CA VAL A 68 -10.93 1.42 -3.81
C VAL A 68 -9.52 1.18 -3.29
N LYS A 69 -8.52 1.79 -3.94
CA LYS A 69 -7.13 1.72 -3.52
C LYS A 69 -6.86 2.64 -2.34
N THR A 70 -6.06 2.19 -1.38
CA THR A 70 -5.74 2.98 -0.20
C THR A 70 -4.29 3.44 -0.20
N VAL A 71 -4.09 4.72 0.10
CA VAL A 71 -2.77 5.33 0.27
C VAL A 71 -2.67 5.89 1.67
N ALA A 72 -1.70 5.41 2.43
CA ALA A 72 -1.39 5.92 3.74
C ALA A 72 -0.51 7.17 3.63
N LEU A 73 -0.96 8.28 4.16
CA LEU A 73 -0.16 9.48 4.32
C LEU A 73 0.50 9.46 5.70
N LEU A 74 1.81 9.41 5.69
CA LEU A 74 2.66 9.37 6.88
C LEU A 74 3.25 10.76 7.12
N ARG A 75 3.26 11.21 8.36
CA ARG A 75 3.80 12.53 8.74
C ARG A 75 5.28 12.67 8.37
N ASP A 76 6.06 11.67 8.69
CA ASP A 76 7.49 11.61 8.42
C ASP A 76 7.98 10.15 8.29
N ALA A 77 9.29 9.96 8.18
CA ALA A 77 9.90 8.64 8.13
C ALA A 77 10.72 8.34 9.40
N SER A 78 10.25 8.79 10.59
CA SER A 78 10.82 8.39 11.88
C SER A 78 10.63 6.88 12.13
N ASP A 79 11.45 6.32 13.00
CA ASP A 79 11.43 4.87 13.25
C ASP A 79 10.07 4.39 13.77
N ASP A 80 9.40 5.18 14.59
CA ASP A 80 8.07 4.85 15.13
C ASP A 80 7.01 4.87 14.03
N VAL A 81 7.02 5.89 13.15
CA VAL A 81 6.10 5.98 12.01
C VAL A 81 6.35 4.86 11.01
N VAL A 82 7.62 4.52 10.76
CA VAL A 82 7.97 3.38 9.90
C VAL A 82 7.52 2.05 10.50
N ALA A 83 7.68 1.90 11.81
CA ALA A 83 7.19 0.74 12.52
C ALA A 83 5.66 0.60 12.43
N GLN A 84 4.94 1.70 12.56
CA GLN A 84 3.50 1.76 12.39
C GLN A 84 3.10 1.45 10.94
N ALA A 85 3.72 2.09 9.96
CA ALA A 85 3.48 1.84 8.55
C ALA A 85 3.67 0.37 8.14
N ALA A 86 4.61 -0.33 8.80
CA ALA A 86 4.85 -1.74 8.58
C ALA A 86 3.64 -2.65 8.96
N THR A 87 2.69 -2.16 9.73
CA THR A 87 1.47 -2.92 10.11
C THR A 87 0.27 -2.59 9.22
N LEU A 88 0.30 -1.47 8.48
CA LEU A 88 -0.82 -1.01 7.68
C LEU A 88 -1.01 -1.83 6.40
N SER A 89 -2.26 -2.17 6.11
CA SER A 89 -2.67 -2.76 4.84
C SER A 89 -3.03 -1.65 3.84
N ALA A 90 -2.02 -1.05 3.19
CA ALA A 90 -2.20 -0.01 2.20
C ALA A 90 -1.69 -0.44 0.81
N ASP A 91 -2.30 0.10 -0.25
CA ASP A 91 -1.82 -0.08 -1.63
C ASP A 91 -0.66 0.89 -1.96
N GLY A 92 -0.48 1.93 -1.16
CA GLY A 92 0.62 2.89 -1.30
C GLY A 92 0.89 3.67 -0.03
N PHE A 93 2.05 4.34 -0.01
CA PHE A 93 2.48 5.21 1.07
C PHE A 93 3.02 6.52 0.51
N LEU A 94 2.73 7.62 1.17
CA LEU A 94 3.30 8.93 0.90
C LEU A 94 3.81 9.54 2.20
N LEU A 95 4.82 10.40 2.10
CA LEU A 95 5.32 11.18 3.23
C LEU A 95 4.80 12.62 3.08
N GLU A 96 4.18 13.19 4.10
CA GLU A 96 3.72 14.59 4.06
C GLU A 96 4.85 15.56 3.68
N SER A 97 6.06 15.31 4.21
CA SER A 97 7.25 16.11 3.94
C SER A 97 7.77 16.05 2.49
N ALA A 98 7.32 15.07 1.71
CA ALA A 98 7.74 14.83 0.33
C ALA A 98 6.57 14.92 -0.66
N VAL A 99 5.42 15.43 -0.24
CA VAL A 99 4.27 15.60 -1.11
C VAL A 99 4.44 16.85 -1.97
N ASP A 100 4.47 16.61 -3.27
CA ASP A 100 4.41 17.61 -4.33
C ASP A 100 3.55 17.08 -5.48
N PRO A 101 3.14 17.90 -6.45
CA PRO A 101 2.29 17.45 -7.56
C PRO A 101 2.90 16.29 -8.35
N GLN A 102 4.21 16.28 -8.56
CA GLN A 102 4.89 15.25 -9.35
C GLN A 102 4.88 13.89 -8.62
N ASN A 103 5.21 13.88 -7.32
CA ASN A 103 5.18 12.66 -6.50
C ASN A 103 3.75 12.11 -6.35
N LEU A 104 2.74 13.00 -6.27
CA LEU A 104 1.32 12.59 -6.26
C LEU A 104 0.91 11.96 -7.58
N GLU A 105 1.28 12.56 -8.70
CA GLU A 105 0.99 12.01 -10.03
C GLU A 105 1.62 10.65 -10.23
N ASP A 106 2.91 10.51 -9.92
CA ASP A 106 3.63 9.24 -9.99
C ASP A 106 2.99 8.16 -9.11
N ALA A 107 2.59 8.51 -7.89
CA ALA A 107 1.91 7.59 -7.00
C ALA A 107 0.57 7.11 -7.57
N LEU A 108 -0.25 8.00 -8.08
CA LEU A 108 -1.54 7.68 -8.68
C LEU A 108 -1.38 6.82 -9.95
N LEU A 109 -0.42 7.13 -10.81
CA LEU A 109 -0.11 6.33 -12.00
C LEU A 109 0.36 4.92 -11.65
N ARG A 110 1.17 4.76 -10.60
CA ARG A 110 1.56 3.44 -10.08
C ARG A 110 0.35 2.65 -9.59
N LEU A 111 -0.50 3.27 -8.78
CA LEU A 111 -1.73 2.65 -8.28
C LEU A 111 -2.68 2.22 -9.41
N GLN A 112 -2.81 3.04 -10.45
CA GLN A 112 -3.62 2.71 -11.62
C GLN A 112 -3.09 1.47 -12.36
N ARG A 113 -1.78 1.30 -12.44
CA ARG A 113 -1.13 0.10 -13.00
C ARG A 113 -1.24 -1.12 -12.08
N GLY A 114 -1.67 -0.91 -10.83
CA GLY A 114 -1.75 -1.93 -9.78
C GLY A 114 -0.41 -2.15 -9.08
N ASP A 115 0.53 -1.21 -9.24
CA ASP A 115 1.81 -1.20 -8.54
C ASP A 115 1.67 -0.47 -7.21
N MET A 116 2.54 -0.77 -6.25
CA MET A 116 2.56 -0.05 -4.99
C MET A 116 3.28 1.29 -5.15
N ALA A 117 2.65 2.36 -4.68
CA ALA A 117 3.32 3.63 -4.51
C ALA A 117 4.09 3.64 -3.17
N LEU A 118 5.42 3.57 -3.24
CA LEU A 118 6.28 3.54 -2.06
C LEU A 118 7.51 4.43 -2.29
N PRO A 119 7.69 5.52 -1.51
CA PRO A 119 8.89 6.35 -1.57
C PRO A 119 10.15 5.53 -1.25
N SER A 120 11.22 5.73 -2.01
CA SER A 120 12.49 4.97 -1.85
C SER A 120 13.10 5.13 -0.45
N SER A 121 12.95 6.30 0.17
CA SER A 121 13.40 6.58 1.53
C SER A 121 12.66 5.73 2.56
N LEU A 122 11.34 5.58 2.40
CA LEU A 122 10.51 4.75 3.25
C LEU A 122 10.78 3.26 3.02
N ALA A 123 10.96 2.85 1.76
CA ALA A 123 11.29 1.46 1.44
C ALA A 123 12.56 0.97 2.14
N ARG A 124 13.63 1.77 2.11
CA ARG A 124 14.89 1.46 2.80
C ARG A 124 14.71 1.32 4.32
N LYS A 125 13.96 2.25 4.93
CA LYS A 125 13.69 2.21 6.37
C LYS A 125 12.81 1.04 6.77
N LEU A 126 11.77 0.73 6.00
CA LEU A 126 10.93 -0.44 6.22
C LEU A 126 11.74 -1.75 6.18
N ILE A 127 12.65 -1.89 5.22
CA ILE A 127 13.56 -3.05 5.14
C ILE A 127 14.46 -3.12 6.38
N THR A 128 14.97 -1.98 6.85
CA THR A 128 15.83 -1.92 8.05
C THR A 128 15.02 -2.27 9.32
N GLU A 129 13.81 -1.75 9.44
CA GLU A 129 12.92 -2.05 10.58
C GLU A 129 12.52 -3.53 10.60
N LEU A 130 12.23 -4.12 9.45
CA LEU A 130 11.99 -5.55 9.35
C LEU A 130 13.19 -6.38 9.76
N ARG A 131 14.41 -5.93 9.41
CA ARG A 131 15.65 -6.56 9.88
C ARG A 131 15.80 -6.47 11.39
N ARG A 132 15.43 -5.34 11.99
CA ARG A 132 15.52 -5.10 13.44
C ARG A 132 14.48 -5.91 14.23
N ARG A 133 13.26 -6.03 13.72
CA ARG A 133 12.18 -6.84 14.34
C ARG A 133 12.40 -8.33 14.15
N GLY A 134 13.26 -8.71 13.23
CA GLY A 134 13.59 -10.08 12.93
C GLY A 134 14.56 -10.68 13.93
N GLN A 135 14.08 -11.10 15.10
CA GLN A 135 14.62 -12.35 15.64
C GLN A 135 14.37 -13.45 14.58
N PRO A 136 15.34 -14.33 14.33
CA PRO A 136 15.16 -15.41 13.38
C PRO A 136 14.00 -16.29 13.87
N ARG A 137 12.80 -16.06 13.35
CA ARG A 137 11.81 -17.12 13.37
C ARG A 137 12.37 -18.19 12.44
N THR A 138 13.00 -19.19 13.04
CA THR A 138 13.36 -20.47 12.43
C THR A 138 12.09 -21.24 12.02
N SER A 139 11.15 -20.59 11.36
CA SER A 139 10.12 -21.28 10.62
C SER A 139 10.52 -21.19 9.15
N THR A 140 11.11 -22.26 8.65
CA THR A 140 11.30 -22.48 7.22
C THR A 140 9.92 -22.49 6.56
N VAL A 141 9.43 -21.31 6.20
CA VAL A 141 8.19 -21.18 5.41
C VAL A 141 8.48 -21.84 4.06
N ARG A 142 8.03 -23.08 3.88
CA ARG A 142 8.19 -23.80 2.62
C ARG A 142 7.15 -23.26 1.63
N LEU A 143 7.60 -22.38 0.74
CA LEU A 143 6.77 -21.93 -0.36
C LEU A 143 6.62 -23.06 -1.38
N THR A 144 5.40 -23.28 -1.86
CA THR A 144 5.15 -24.11 -3.03
C THR A 144 5.84 -23.50 -4.27
N PRO A 145 6.10 -24.27 -5.33
CA PRO A 145 6.66 -23.74 -6.58
C PRO A 145 5.83 -22.55 -7.11
N ARG A 146 4.50 -22.63 -6.99
CA ARG A 146 3.60 -21.59 -7.45
C ARG A 146 3.67 -20.32 -6.61
N GLU A 147 3.75 -20.44 -5.29
CA GLU A 147 3.93 -19.32 -4.37
C GLU A 147 5.28 -18.63 -4.59
N ARG A 148 6.33 -19.39 -4.88
CA ARG A 148 7.65 -18.85 -5.20
C ARG A 148 7.65 -18.07 -6.52
N GLN A 149 6.97 -18.60 -7.56
CA GLN A 149 6.78 -17.87 -8.81
C GLN A 149 6.04 -16.55 -8.59
N VAL A 150 4.92 -16.57 -7.83
CA VAL A 150 4.16 -15.36 -7.51
C VAL A 150 5.05 -14.36 -6.76
N LEU A 151 5.79 -14.81 -5.75
CA LEU A 151 6.68 -13.95 -4.95
C LEU A 151 7.77 -13.30 -5.81
N GLY A 152 8.39 -14.04 -6.74
CA GLY A 152 9.36 -13.49 -7.69
C GLY A 152 8.76 -12.37 -8.55
N LEU A 153 7.59 -12.59 -9.11
CA LEU A 153 6.90 -11.58 -9.92
C LEU A 153 6.47 -10.35 -9.09
N LEU A 154 6.15 -10.54 -7.79
CA LEU A 154 5.92 -9.41 -6.89
C LEU A 154 7.20 -8.61 -6.63
N ALA A 155 8.34 -9.27 -6.53
CA ALA A 155 9.64 -8.62 -6.36
C ALA A 155 10.07 -7.81 -7.60
N GLU A 156 9.63 -8.25 -8.79
CA GLU A 156 9.77 -7.50 -10.04
C GLU A 156 8.80 -6.31 -10.15
N GLY A 157 7.97 -6.07 -9.12
CA GLY A 157 7.00 -4.96 -9.09
C GLY A 157 5.70 -5.23 -9.85
N MET A 158 5.46 -6.45 -10.32
CA MET A 158 4.31 -6.76 -11.18
C MET A 158 2.98 -6.64 -10.44
N SER A 159 1.99 -5.99 -11.06
CA SER A 159 0.60 -5.97 -10.62
C SER A 159 -0.07 -7.34 -10.72
N ASN A 160 -1.19 -7.54 -10.02
CA ASN A 160 -1.95 -8.81 -10.11
C ASN A 160 -2.39 -9.14 -11.55
N LYS A 161 -2.65 -8.12 -12.38
CA LYS A 161 -2.99 -8.31 -13.80
C LYS A 161 -1.78 -8.82 -14.59
N GLN A 162 -0.58 -8.26 -14.33
CA GLN A 162 0.67 -8.70 -14.96
C GLN A 162 1.08 -10.09 -14.47
N VAL A 163 0.99 -10.35 -13.14
CA VAL A 163 1.19 -11.68 -12.56
C VAL A 163 0.25 -12.71 -13.20
N GLY A 164 -1.05 -12.37 -13.35
CA GLY A 164 -2.02 -13.22 -14.00
C GLY A 164 -1.62 -13.57 -15.44
N ARG A 165 -1.25 -12.56 -16.23
CA ARG A 165 -0.78 -12.76 -17.63
C ARG A 165 0.47 -13.64 -17.67
N ARG A 166 1.46 -13.37 -16.83
CA ARG A 166 2.72 -14.13 -16.80
C ARG A 166 2.54 -15.59 -16.40
N LEU A 167 1.56 -15.85 -15.54
CA LEU A 167 1.28 -17.18 -14.99
C LEU A 167 0.15 -17.93 -15.73
N GLY A 168 -0.46 -17.33 -16.75
CA GLY A 168 -1.56 -17.94 -17.51
C GLY A 168 -2.86 -18.10 -16.70
N ILE A 169 -3.12 -17.20 -15.74
CA ILE A 169 -4.32 -17.21 -14.88
C ILE A 169 -5.04 -15.86 -14.93
N SER A 170 -6.29 -15.82 -14.46
CA SER A 170 -7.03 -14.57 -14.36
C SER A 170 -6.40 -13.61 -13.33
N ALA A 171 -6.63 -12.31 -13.47
CA ALA A 171 -6.22 -11.33 -12.48
C ALA A 171 -6.80 -11.60 -11.08
N HIS A 172 -8.04 -12.17 -11.03
CA HIS A 172 -8.67 -12.59 -9.78
C HIS A 172 -7.95 -13.82 -9.17
N GLY A 173 -7.54 -14.78 -10.00
CA GLY A 173 -6.71 -15.90 -9.58
C GLY A 173 -5.36 -15.44 -9.02
N ALA A 174 -4.71 -14.49 -9.69
CA ALA A 174 -3.48 -13.89 -9.18
C ALA A 174 -3.69 -13.18 -7.84
N LYS A 175 -4.76 -12.38 -7.69
CA LYS A 175 -5.12 -11.73 -6.42
C LYS A 175 -5.26 -12.74 -5.28
N ARG A 176 -5.92 -13.90 -5.54
CA ARG A 176 -6.07 -14.97 -4.56
C ARG A 176 -4.72 -15.59 -4.17
N HIS A 177 -3.85 -15.85 -5.14
CA HIS A 177 -2.50 -16.37 -4.84
C HIS A 177 -1.66 -15.38 -4.03
N VAL A 178 -1.73 -14.09 -4.34
CA VAL A 178 -1.07 -13.04 -3.56
C VAL A 178 -1.61 -13.00 -2.14
N ALA A 179 -2.93 -12.99 -1.94
CA ALA A 179 -3.53 -13.00 -0.60
C ALA A 179 -3.09 -14.23 0.23
N ASN A 180 -3.11 -15.42 -0.37
CA ASN A 180 -2.65 -16.65 0.29
C ASN A 180 -1.16 -16.59 0.66
N LEU A 181 -0.34 -16.03 -0.23
CA LEU A 181 1.09 -15.83 0.02
C LEU A 181 1.33 -14.87 1.19
N LEU A 182 0.62 -13.74 1.21
CA LEU A 182 0.70 -12.76 2.30
C LEU A 182 0.30 -13.37 3.64
N ALA A 183 -0.80 -14.11 3.69
CA ALA A 183 -1.25 -14.82 4.88
C ALA A 183 -0.21 -15.86 5.35
N LYS A 184 0.37 -16.63 4.42
CA LYS A 184 1.38 -17.64 4.71
C LYS A 184 2.68 -17.05 5.25
N LEU A 185 3.11 -15.91 4.70
CA LEU A 185 4.28 -15.16 5.15
C LEU A 185 3.98 -14.32 6.41
N ASN A 186 2.71 -14.26 6.83
CA ASN A 186 2.23 -13.38 7.89
C ASN A 186 2.65 -11.91 7.64
N CYS A 187 2.48 -11.46 6.40
CA CYS A 187 2.80 -10.11 5.95
C CYS A 187 1.52 -9.35 5.64
N PRO A 188 1.31 -8.13 6.19
CA PRO A 188 0.08 -7.36 5.95
C PRO A 188 -0.02 -6.81 4.52
N ASN A 189 1.10 -6.68 3.82
CA ASN A 189 1.11 -6.17 2.46
C ASN A 189 2.22 -6.79 1.61
N ARG A 190 2.12 -6.59 0.27
CA ARG A 190 3.04 -7.19 -0.71
C ARG A 190 4.49 -6.71 -0.57
N THR A 191 4.69 -5.45 -0.17
CA THR A 191 6.04 -4.88 0.01
C THR A 191 6.77 -5.57 1.13
N LEU A 192 6.07 -5.80 2.24
CA LEU A 192 6.62 -6.54 3.37
C LEU A 192 6.90 -8.00 3.00
N ALA A 193 6.05 -8.63 2.19
CA ALA A 193 6.29 -9.98 1.72
C ALA A 193 7.55 -10.07 0.85
N VAL A 194 7.77 -9.09 -0.04
CA VAL A 194 8.98 -9.02 -0.87
C VAL A 194 10.21 -8.73 -0.01
N ALA A 195 10.14 -7.75 0.92
CA ALA A 195 11.23 -7.44 1.83
C ALA A 195 11.59 -8.63 2.72
N TYR A 196 10.60 -9.36 3.23
CA TYR A 196 10.78 -10.61 3.97
C TYR A 196 11.50 -11.66 3.11
N ALA A 197 11.06 -11.83 1.87
CA ALA A 197 11.62 -12.82 0.96
C ALA A 197 13.08 -12.55 0.58
N ILE A 198 13.43 -11.28 0.40
CA ILE A 198 14.83 -10.85 0.14
C ILE A 198 15.68 -11.13 1.39
N ARG A 199 15.17 -10.79 2.57
CA ARG A 199 15.88 -11.00 3.84
C ARG A 199 16.17 -12.48 4.10
N ASP A 200 15.18 -13.34 3.90
CA ASP A 200 15.23 -14.75 4.28
C ASP A 200 15.74 -15.66 3.12
N GLY A 201 16.22 -15.05 2.02
CA GLY A 201 16.78 -15.79 0.89
C GLY A 201 15.76 -16.68 0.16
N LEU A 202 14.47 -16.36 0.27
CA LEU A 202 13.39 -17.08 -0.43
C LEU A 202 13.35 -16.76 -1.93
N LEU A 203 13.98 -15.65 -2.33
CA LEU A 203 14.22 -15.23 -3.70
C LEU A 203 15.72 -15.46 -3.97
N THR A 204 16.04 -16.59 -4.54
CA THR A 204 17.37 -16.80 -5.16
C THR A 204 17.36 -16.20 -6.55
N SER A 205 18.41 -15.43 -6.84
CA SER A 205 18.74 -14.89 -8.19
C SER A 205 18.82 -16.02 -9.20
#